data_8787db9c94b0b212a73afe58c0b3c410
#
_entry.id   8787db9c94b0b212a73afe58c0b3c410
#
_cell.length_a   1.000
_cell.length_b   1.000
_cell.length_c   1.000
_cell.angle_alpha   90.00
_cell.angle_beta   90.00
_cell.angle_gamma   90.00
#
_symmetry.space_group_name_H-M   'P 1'
#
loop_
_entity.id
_entity.type
_entity.pdbx_description
1 polymer ?
#
loop_
_entity_poly.entity_id
_entity_poly.type
_entity_poly.pdbx_seq_one_letter_code
_entity_poly.pdbx_strand_id
1 'polypeptide(L)'
;MAPFFGVESSRMCKEDPFLSPLGSPLRSGEGDIGISVSRGDGLCFPFASPLGGDFGETYSLLKRSLLALLWMVGGNEISLSCPKELYARLLERISIDSELENSFEAMEEIYGGKVAFSLVDELPRRKIEGRTCSLSSSGCRIGLDLGGSDIKAIALKEGEVAYSAERLWDPRNEKDPSYHEGVIASCLKEASSFLPKVDFVGVSTSGIVERGEILFPSLFASCSEGDRKGRVRTLFNRLIPSLLPGTPFRLINDGDASSLGGALLHHKDSLLGLSLGTSLAAGYVKEGRLYPYLNELSKVSVNLSPKARSHYKYLIKGSASEYLSQKGLLCLAESHGIELEGSLPERLLALQKLADSKDIGVLQVYEEFGRRLADSVIYFSAFLDFSNVFLLGRVMSGKGGEAILKSASSRMEEKGKGLAFFTAGERFKRLGQAYVASLLSFD
;
A
#
# COMPACT_ATOMS: atom_id res chain seq x y z
N MET A 1 14.11 4.42 -25.61
CA MET A 1 13.19 4.16 -24.49
C MET A 1 11.83 3.80 -25.09
N ALA A 2 11.45 2.53 -25.01
CA ALA A 2 10.20 2.02 -25.57
C ALA A 2 9.01 2.48 -24.71
N PRO A 3 7.81 2.69 -25.29
CA PRO A 3 6.62 3.10 -24.54
C PRO A 3 6.14 1.95 -23.66
N PHE A 4 6.20 2.13 -22.36
CA PHE A 4 5.95 1.12 -21.33
C PHE A 4 4.47 0.88 -21.03
N PHE A 5 3.55 0.95 -21.97
CA PHE A 5 2.18 0.41 -21.84
C PHE A 5 1.59 0.14 -23.23
N GLY A 6 2.36 -0.61 -24.04
CA GLY A 6 1.80 -1.29 -25.21
C GLY A 6 1.03 -2.51 -24.72
N VAL A 7 -0.14 -2.73 -25.30
CA VAL A 7 -0.99 -3.92 -25.22
C VAL A 7 -0.13 -5.18 -24.97
N GLU A 8 0.09 -5.54 -23.69
CA GLU A 8 0.66 -6.84 -23.36
C GLU A 8 -0.44 -7.88 -23.55
N SER A 9 -0.23 -8.63 -24.62
CA SER A 9 -1.07 -9.74 -25.05
C SER A 9 -1.36 -10.72 -23.92
N SER A 10 -2.54 -11.31 -23.97
CA SER A 10 -3.17 -12.33 -23.16
C SER A 10 -2.35 -13.62 -22.85
N ARG A 11 -1.04 -13.62 -23.04
CA ARG A 11 -0.18 -14.81 -22.84
C ARG A 11 0.69 -14.78 -21.59
N MET A 12 0.64 -13.72 -20.77
CA MET A 12 1.58 -13.55 -19.64
C MET A 12 1.20 -14.25 -18.34
N CYS A 13 0.01 -14.83 -18.22
CA CYS A 13 -0.50 -15.37 -16.96
C CYS A 13 -0.60 -16.90 -16.90
N LYS A 14 0.05 -17.62 -17.82
CA LYS A 14 0.04 -19.09 -17.75
C LYS A 14 0.85 -19.60 -16.57
N GLU A 15 0.14 -20.27 -15.66
CA GLU A 15 0.62 -21.16 -14.62
C GLU A 15 1.76 -20.63 -13.74
N ASP A 16 1.41 -19.77 -12.80
CA ASP A 16 2.30 -19.36 -11.71
C ASP A 16 1.80 -19.98 -10.40
N PRO A 17 2.43 -21.10 -9.95
CA PRO A 17 2.05 -21.72 -8.67
C PRO A 17 2.27 -20.73 -7.55
N PHE A 18 1.22 -20.45 -6.77
CA PHE A 18 1.32 -19.61 -5.59
C PHE A 18 1.88 -20.42 -4.42
N LEU A 19 3.16 -20.19 -4.10
CA LEU A 19 3.80 -20.73 -2.90
C LEU A 19 3.74 -19.67 -1.79
N SER A 20 2.78 -19.84 -0.90
CA SER A 20 2.61 -18.97 0.27
C SER A 20 3.86 -18.96 1.15
N PRO A 21 4.26 -17.79 1.71
CA PRO A 21 5.33 -17.69 2.70
C PRO A 21 5.10 -18.53 3.96
N LEU A 22 3.88 -18.98 4.21
CA LEU A 22 3.53 -19.82 5.38
C LEU A 22 4.15 -21.21 5.34
N GLY A 23 4.58 -21.70 4.18
CA GLY A 23 5.31 -22.96 4.06
C GLY A 23 6.75 -22.92 4.58
N SER A 24 7.28 -21.71 4.83
CA SER A 24 8.61 -21.48 5.39
C SER A 24 8.45 -20.51 6.56
N PRO A 25 8.11 -21.01 7.75
CA PRO A 25 7.81 -20.15 8.89
C PRO A 25 9.02 -19.33 9.30
N LEU A 26 8.78 -18.03 9.53
CA LEU A 26 9.65 -17.19 10.35
C LEU A 26 9.51 -17.69 11.80
N ARG A 27 10.17 -18.81 12.13
CA ARG A 27 10.21 -19.31 13.50
C ARG A 27 11.38 -18.66 14.21
N SER A 28 11.10 -17.91 15.27
CA SER A 28 12.12 -17.54 16.24
C SER A 28 12.67 -18.83 16.88
N GLY A 29 13.98 -19.04 16.77
CA GLY A 29 14.72 -20.15 17.35
C GLY A 29 16.00 -19.68 17.97
N GLU A 30 16.66 -20.52 18.77
CA GLU A 30 18.02 -20.25 19.22
C GLU A 30 18.93 -20.11 17.99
N GLY A 31 19.60 -18.96 17.85
CA GLY A 31 20.55 -18.67 16.78
C GLY A 31 20.04 -17.78 15.65
N ASP A 32 18.86 -17.15 15.78
CA ASP A 32 18.34 -16.21 14.77
C ASP A 32 19.31 -15.04 14.52
N ILE A 33 19.29 -14.53 13.26
CA ILE A 33 19.96 -13.29 12.93
C ILE A 33 19.09 -12.13 13.37
N GLY A 34 19.61 -11.31 14.28
CA GLY A 34 18.97 -10.06 14.63
C GLY A 34 19.08 -9.05 13.47
N ILE A 35 17.98 -8.41 13.10
CA ILE A 35 17.90 -7.31 12.12
C ILE A 35 17.26 -6.12 12.82
N SER A 36 17.79 -4.92 12.63
CA SER A 36 17.05 -3.69 12.95
C SER A 36 17.07 -2.77 11.75
N VAL A 37 15.93 -2.19 11.43
CA VAL A 37 15.81 -1.10 10.46
C VAL A 37 15.51 0.18 11.23
N SER A 38 16.30 1.22 11.00
CA SER A 38 16.19 2.51 11.69
C SER A 38 16.19 3.67 10.71
N ARG A 39 15.77 4.83 11.20
CA ARG A 39 15.70 6.09 10.44
C ARG A 39 16.22 7.26 11.27
N GLY A 40 16.65 8.31 10.59
CA GLY A 40 17.13 9.55 11.21
C GLY A 40 16.09 10.28 12.10
N ASP A 41 14.79 9.99 11.99
CA ASP A 41 13.75 10.50 12.89
C ASP A 41 13.66 9.75 14.23
N GLY A 42 14.53 8.78 14.43
CA GLY A 42 14.66 7.97 15.65
C GLY A 42 13.77 6.74 15.69
N LEU A 43 13.00 6.44 14.61
CA LEU A 43 12.30 5.16 14.49
C LEU A 43 13.32 4.03 14.44
N CYS A 44 13.05 2.97 15.20
CA CYS A 44 13.83 1.75 15.20
C CYS A 44 12.91 0.53 15.31
N PHE A 45 13.11 -0.46 14.45
CA PHE A 45 12.32 -1.67 14.41
C PHE A 45 13.21 -2.92 14.39
N PRO A 46 13.41 -3.58 15.54
CA PRO A 46 14.13 -4.84 15.62
C PRO A 46 13.23 -6.01 15.19
N PHE A 47 13.87 -7.00 14.59
CA PHE A 47 13.24 -8.23 14.11
C PHE A 47 14.24 -9.39 14.18
N ALA A 48 13.78 -10.62 14.37
CA ALA A 48 14.61 -11.82 14.33
C ALA A 48 14.33 -12.61 13.05
N SER A 49 15.34 -12.79 12.21
CA SER A 49 15.27 -13.62 11.00
C SER A 49 15.84 -15.01 11.31
N PRO A 50 15.11 -16.10 11.03
CA PRO A 50 15.59 -17.44 11.32
C PRO A 50 16.86 -17.78 10.52
N LEU A 51 17.72 -18.62 11.09
CA LEU A 51 18.81 -19.28 10.38
C LEU A 51 18.23 -20.43 9.52
N GLY A 52 18.80 -20.61 8.33
CA GLY A 52 18.59 -21.78 7.48
C GLY A 52 19.56 -22.91 7.79
N GLY A 53 19.32 -24.06 7.17
CA GLY A 53 20.20 -25.23 7.28
C GLY A 53 21.59 -25.02 6.63
N ASP A 54 21.66 -24.07 5.70
CA ASP A 54 22.92 -23.67 5.06
C ASP A 54 22.96 -22.14 4.82
N PHE A 55 24.08 -21.65 4.27
CA PHE A 55 24.25 -20.23 3.99
C PHE A 55 23.25 -19.70 2.93
N GLY A 56 22.93 -20.49 1.92
CA GLY A 56 21.99 -20.07 0.85
C GLY A 56 20.58 -19.90 1.38
N GLU A 57 20.11 -20.83 2.20
CA GLU A 57 18.82 -20.75 2.89
C GLU A 57 18.81 -19.59 3.89
N THR A 58 19.86 -19.45 4.70
CA THR A 58 20.02 -18.34 5.66
C THR A 58 19.93 -16.99 4.95
N TYR A 59 20.66 -16.82 3.83
CA TYR A 59 20.61 -15.60 3.03
C TYR A 59 19.21 -15.33 2.47
N SER A 60 18.53 -16.37 1.97
CA SER A 60 17.17 -16.25 1.42
C SER A 60 16.16 -15.79 2.48
N LEU A 61 16.25 -16.30 3.69
CA LEU A 61 15.43 -15.91 4.84
C LEU A 61 15.72 -14.48 5.28
N LEU A 62 17.00 -14.13 5.42
CA LEU A 62 17.45 -12.77 5.76
C LEU A 62 16.97 -11.75 4.69
N LYS A 63 17.22 -12.03 3.42
CA LYS A 63 16.80 -11.16 2.31
C LYS A 63 15.30 -10.91 2.34
N ARG A 64 14.49 -11.96 2.52
CA ARG A 64 13.05 -11.84 2.59
C ARG A 64 12.60 -10.99 3.79
N SER A 65 13.20 -11.21 4.96
CA SER A 65 12.92 -10.41 6.16
C SER A 65 13.33 -8.95 5.97
N LEU A 66 14.50 -8.71 5.40
CA LEU A 66 15.02 -7.37 5.13
C LEU A 66 14.14 -6.62 4.13
N LEU A 67 13.77 -7.23 3.00
CA LEU A 67 12.84 -6.63 2.03
C LEU A 67 11.48 -6.31 2.68
N ALA A 68 10.93 -7.23 3.49
CA ALA A 68 9.68 -6.98 4.19
C ALA A 68 9.80 -5.78 5.15
N LEU A 69 10.86 -5.71 5.96
CA LEU A 69 11.11 -4.60 6.88
C LEU A 69 11.29 -3.26 6.14
N LEU A 70 12.08 -3.23 5.07
CA LEU A 70 12.30 -2.02 4.28
C LEU A 70 10.99 -1.48 3.70
N TRP A 71 10.12 -2.33 3.15
CA TRP A 71 8.90 -1.89 2.50
C TRP A 71 7.69 -1.74 3.44
N MET A 72 7.67 -2.45 4.57
CA MET A 72 6.64 -2.25 5.60
C MET A 72 6.95 -1.08 6.51
N VAL A 73 8.16 -1.07 7.08
CA VAL A 73 8.57 -0.11 8.12
C VAL A 73 9.27 1.10 7.52
N GLY A 74 10.21 0.85 6.61
CA GLY A 74 11.05 1.87 5.99
C GLY A 74 12.22 2.30 6.84
N GLY A 75 13.33 2.62 6.21
CA GLY A 75 14.54 3.13 6.84
C GLY A 75 15.78 2.89 5.98
N ASN A 76 16.87 3.55 6.33
CA ASN A 76 18.15 3.47 5.61
C ASN A 76 19.34 3.13 6.51
N GLU A 77 19.12 2.86 7.80
CA GLU A 77 20.13 2.36 8.73
C GLU A 77 19.77 0.92 9.12
N ILE A 78 20.65 -0.04 8.81
CA ILE A 78 20.41 -1.47 9.02
C ILE A 78 21.47 -1.99 9.98
N SER A 79 21.03 -2.51 11.14
CA SER A 79 21.92 -3.19 12.07
C SER A 79 21.67 -4.69 12.03
N LEU A 80 22.74 -5.47 11.98
CA LEU A 80 22.69 -6.93 12.08
C LEU A 80 23.41 -7.38 13.37
N SER A 81 22.77 -8.32 14.08
CA SER A 81 23.38 -9.03 15.22
C SER A 81 23.54 -10.50 14.84
N CYS A 82 24.79 -10.88 14.56
CA CYS A 82 25.19 -12.23 14.16
C CYS A 82 26.72 -12.37 14.29
N PRO A 83 27.30 -13.59 14.16
CA PRO A 83 28.74 -13.79 14.14
C PRO A 83 29.44 -12.96 13.05
N LYS A 84 30.62 -12.40 13.34
CA LYS A 84 31.36 -11.51 12.45
C LYS A 84 31.66 -12.12 11.07
N GLU A 85 31.99 -13.40 11.04
CA GLU A 85 32.26 -14.14 9.80
C GLU A 85 31.00 -14.27 8.94
N LEU A 86 29.86 -14.51 9.58
CA LEU A 86 28.57 -14.56 8.87
C LEU A 86 28.19 -13.17 8.34
N TYR A 87 28.37 -12.11 9.14
CA TYR A 87 28.12 -10.73 8.72
C TYR A 87 28.88 -10.37 7.45
N ALA A 88 30.19 -10.66 7.40
CA ALA A 88 31.02 -10.37 6.23
C ALA A 88 30.50 -11.07 4.97
N ARG A 89 30.15 -12.36 5.06
CA ARG A 89 29.61 -13.15 3.96
C ARG A 89 28.22 -12.65 3.52
N LEU A 90 27.39 -12.21 4.47
CA LEU A 90 26.08 -11.65 4.16
C LEU A 90 26.20 -10.33 3.40
N LEU A 91 27.09 -9.42 3.83
CA LEU A 91 27.31 -8.15 3.13
C LEU A 91 27.85 -8.36 1.71
N GLU A 92 28.78 -9.29 1.50
CA GLU A 92 29.25 -9.63 0.17
C GLU A 92 28.08 -10.10 -0.73
N ARG A 93 27.20 -10.94 -0.21
CA ARG A 93 26.04 -11.43 -0.98
C ARG A 93 24.98 -10.37 -1.21
N ILE A 94 24.74 -9.50 -0.22
CA ILE A 94 23.82 -8.35 -0.31
C ILE A 94 24.28 -7.37 -1.39
N SER A 95 25.59 -7.10 -1.50
CA SER A 95 26.14 -6.09 -2.43
C SER A 95 25.96 -6.41 -3.91
N ILE A 96 25.61 -7.65 -4.25
CA ILE A 96 25.36 -8.11 -5.62
C ILE A 96 23.91 -8.52 -5.88
N ASP A 97 22.99 -8.26 -4.93
CA ASP A 97 21.59 -8.64 -5.05
C ASP A 97 20.76 -7.48 -5.60
N SER A 98 20.29 -7.58 -6.83
CA SER A 98 19.58 -6.52 -7.54
C SER A 98 18.21 -6.15 -6.93
N GLU A 99 17.53 -7.08 -6.25
CA GLU A 99 16.27 -6.75 -5.57
C GLU A 99 16.53 -5.87 -4.34
N LEU A 100 17.62 -6.13 -3.61
CA LEU A 100 18.05 -5.31 -2.49
C LEU A 100 18.62 -3.98 -2.97
N GLU A 101 19.45 -3.96 -4.00
CA GLU A 101 20.00 -2.73 -4.60
C GLU A 101 18.88 -1.76 -4.99
N ASN A 102 17.90 -2.21 -5.79
CA ASN A 102 16.75 -1.38 -6.17
C ASN A 102 15.93 -0.90 -4.95
N SER A 103 15.84 -1.72 -3.90
CA SER A 103 15.14 -1.35 -2.66
C SER A 103 15.93 -0.34 -1.86
N PHE A 104 17.26 -0.45 -1.81
CA PHE A 104 18.13 0.52 -1.14
C PHE A 104 18.09 1.88 -1.84
N GLU A 105 18.15 1.93 -3.16
CA GLU A 105 17.98 3.18 -3.92
C GLU A 105 16.67 3.88 -3.57
N ALA A 106 15.58 3.13 -3.44
CA ALA A 106 14.30 3.69 -3.01
C ALA A 106 14.34 4.23 -1.59
N MET A 107 14.96 3.52 -0.64
CA MET A 107 15.09 4.00 0.75
C MET A 107 15.97 5.26 0.82
N GLU A 108 17.04 5.33 0.02
CA GLU A 108 17.90 6.51 -0.09
C GLU A 108 17.15 7.72 -0.66
N GLU A 109 16.28 7.51 -1.66
CA GLU A 109 15.44 8.57 -2.22
C GLU A 109 14.42 9.08 -1.19
N ILE A 110 13.80 8.16 -0.42
CA ILE A 110 12.75 8.49 0.55
C ILE A 110 13.31 9.16 1.80
N TYR A 111 14.36 8.60 2.40
CA TYR A 111 14.86 9.03 3.71
C TYR A 111 16.08 9.95 3.65
N GLY A 112 16.67 10.11 2.47
CA GLY A 112 17.92 10.84 2.28
C GLY A 112 19.13 10.10 2.88
N GLY A 113 20.28 10.22 2.24
CA GLY A 113 21.48 9.51 2.65
C GLY A 113 21.54 8.05 2.21
N LYS A 114 22.73 7.49 2.18
CA LYS A 114 22.99 6.12 1.75
C LYS A 114 22.49 5.09 2.76
N VAL A 115 22.07 3.92 2.26
CA VAL A 115 21.81 2.77 3.14
C VAL A 115 23.10 2.33 3.80
N ALA A 116 23.10 2.25 5.12
CA ALA A 116 24.26 1.88 5.93
C ALA A 116 23.99 0.58 6.70
N PHE A 117 25.02 -0.28 6.75
CA PHE A 117 25.00 -1.52 7.53
C PHE A 117 25.96 -1.42 8.71
N SER A 118 25.56 -1.93 9.86
CA SER A 118 26.38 -2.06 11.05
C SER A 118 26.25 -3.44 11.69
N LEU A 119 27.35 -3.96 12.22
CA LEU A 119 27.36 -5.13 13.08
C LEU A 119 27.23 -4.65 14.52
N VAL A 120 26.30 -5.23 15.27
CA VAL A 120 26.05 -4.89 16.68
C VAL A 120 25.97 -6.16 17.52
N ASP A 121 26.39 -6.08 18.78
CA ASP A 121 26.27 -7.22 19.72
C ASP A 121 24.81 -7.43 20.11
N GLU A 122 24.08 -6.34 20.37
CA GLU A 122 22.66 -6.37 20.69
C GLU A 122 21.90 -5.38 19.80
N LEU A 123 20.71 -5.78 19.34
CA LEU A 123 19.84 -4.89 18.57
C LEU A 123 19.34 -3.73 19.44
N PRO A 124 19.23 -2.52 18.86
CA PRO A 124 18.58 -1.42 19.53
C PRO A 124 17.13 -1.75 19.87
N ARG A 125 16.65 -1.21 20.98
CA ARG A 125 15.24 -1.41 21.40
C ARG A 125 14.28 -0.80 20.41
N ARG A 126 13.11 -1.46 20.25
CA ARG A 126 12.01 -0.94 19.45
C ARG A 126 11.62 0.46 19.93
N LYS A 127 11.72 1.43 19.03
CA LYS A 127 11.33 2.82 19.27
C LYS A 127 10.42 3.28 18.13
N ILE A 128 9.14 3.32 18.39
CA ILE A 128 8.12 3.72 17.42
C ILE A 128 7.02 4.41 18.19
N GLU A 129 6.72 5.63 17.78
CA GLU A 129 5.60 6.39 18.29
C GLU A 129 4.56 6.58 17.19
N GLY A 130 3.34 6.15 17.45
CA GLY A 130 2.21 6.40 16.56
C GLY A 130 1.92 7.91 16.50
N ARG A 131 1.60 8.43 15.32
CA ARG A 131 1.15 9.81 15.15
C ARG A 131 -0.34 9.89 15.46
N THR A 132 -0.72 10.76 16.37
CA THR A 132 -2.13 11.08 16.59
C THR A 132 -2.67 11.74 15.33
N CYS A 133 -3.79 11.24 14.82
CA CYS A 133 -4.53 11.88 13.76
C CYS A 133 -5.82 12.42 14.36
N SER A 134 -5.82 13.70 14.68
CA SER A 134 -7.05 14.36 15.08
C SER A 134 -8.00 14.43 13.91
N LEU A 135 -9.26 14.13 14.17
CA LEU A 135 -10.33 14.14 13.20
C LEU A 135 -11.43 15.09 13.68
N SER A 136 -11.95 15.86 12.76
CA SER A 136 -13.04 16.81 13.02
C SER A 136 -14.03 16.83 11.87
N SER A 137 -15.31 16.84 12.19
CA SER A 137 -16.38 17.06 11.22
C SER A 137 -16.95 18.48 11.26
N SER A 138 -16.46 19.32 12.17
CA SER A 138 -16.96 20.70 12.34
C SER A 138 -16.46 21.62 11.22
N GLY A 139 -17.26 22.62 10.89
CA GLY A 139 -16.96 23.61 9.88
C GLY A 139 -17.18 23.13 8.44
N CYS A 140 -16.64 23.89 7.50
CA CYS A 140 -16.72 23.66 6.06
C CYS A 140 -15.42 23.04 5.55
N ARG A 141 -15.46 21.82 5.08
CA ARG A 141 -14.27 21.00 4.82
C ARG A 141 -14.31 20.37 3.44
N ILE A 142 -13.19 20.30 2.76
CA ILE A 142 -13.04 19.60 1.49
C ILE A 142 -12.13 18.39 1.68
N GLY A 143 -12.53 17.26 1.11
CA GLY A 143 -11.71 16.06 0.98
C GLY A 143 -11.51 15.70 -0.48
N LEU A 144 -10.26 15.47 -0.87
CA LEU A 144 -9.92 14.87 -2.16
C LEU A 144 -9.30 13.50 -1.95
N ASP A 145 -9.59 12.57 -2.87
CA ASP A 145 -8.87 11.31 -3.01
C ASP A 145 -8.37 11.20 -4.44
N LEU A 146 -7.05 11.23 -4.61
CA LEU A 146 -6.38 11.16 -5.89
C LEU A 146 -6.06 9.70 -6.23
N GLY A 147 -6.95 9.06 -6.98
CA GLY A 147 -6.74 7.70 -7.48
C GLY A 147 -5.95 7.65 -8.79
N GLY A 148 -5.61 6.44 -9.23
CA GLY A 148 -4.87 6.23 -10.48
C GLY A 148 -5.70 6.43 -11.77
N SER A 149 -7.02 6.52 -11.67
CA SER A 149 -7.95 6.65 -12.80
C SER A 149 -9.03 7.72 -12.57
N ASP A 150 -9.20 8.16 -11.35
CA ASP A 150 -10.23 9.14 -10.97
C ASP A 150 -9.79 9.97 -9.77
N ILE A 151 -10.33 11.19 -9.66
CA ILE A 151 -10.30 12.02 -8.46
C ILE A 151 -11.69 12.01 -7.86
N LYS A 152 -11.79 11.70 -6.57
CA LYS A 152 -13.01 11.83 -5.80
C LYS A 152 -12.93 13.07 -4.94
N ALA A 153 -13.95 13.89 -4.99
CA ALA A 153 -14.06 15.13 -4.23
C ALA A 153 -15.31 15.09 -3.35
N ILE A 154 -15.20 15.54 -2.12
CA ILE A 154 -16.31 15.71 -1.20
C ILE A 154 -16.22 17.07 -0.51
N ALA A 155 -17.35 17.74 -0.32
CA ALA A 155 -17.46 18.91 0.52
C ALA A 155 -18.40 18.62 1.69
N LEU A 156 -17.95 18.90 2.91
CA LEU A 156 -18.72 18.77 4.15
C LEU A 156 -19.04 20.14 4.73
N LYS A 157 -20.25 20.27 5.23
CA LYS A 157 -20.69 21.40 6.07
C LYS A 157 -21.21 20.85 7.39
N GLU A 158 -20.51 21.13 8.47
CA GLU A 158 -20.81 20.61 9.82
C GLU A 158 -21.01 19.08 9.85
N GLY A 159 -20.16 18.35 9.12
CA GLY A 159 -20.18 16.89 9.01
C GLY A 159 -21.15 16.34 7.96
N GLU A 160 -22.07 17.15 7.45
CA GLU A 160 -23.01 16.73 6.41
C GLU A 160 -22.42 16.92 5.02
N VAL A 161 -22.70 15.97 4.12
CA VAL A 161 -22.21 15.99 2.73
C VAL A 161 -23.01 17.02 1.92
N ALA A 162 -22.39 18.16 1.62
CA ALA A 162 -22.94 19.20 0.76
C ALA A 162 -22.70 18.93 -0.73
N TYR A 163 -21.60 18.24 -1.06
CA TYR A 163 -21.24 17.90 -2.45
C TYR A 163 -20.39 16.64 -2.48
N SER A 164 -20.52 15.84 -3.53
CA SER A 164 -19.59 14.75 -3.86
C SER A 164 -19.57 14.51 -5.37
N ALA A 165 -18.37 14.31 -5.92
CA ALA A 165 -18.18 13.97 -7.33
C ALA A 165 -16.99 13.03 -7.53
N GLU A 166 -16.99 12.41 -8.69
CA GLU A 166 -15.90 11.60 -9.21
C GLU A 166 -15.54 12.13 -10.61
N ARG A 167 -14.29 12.46 -10.83
CA ARG A 167 -13.76 12.97 -12.10
C ARG A 167 -12.70 12.04 -12.63
N LEU A 168 -12.88 11.55 -13.83
CA LEU A 168 -11.87 10.74 -14.53
C LEU A 168 -10.68 11.61 -14.90
N TRP A 169 -9.48 11.05 -14.77
CA TRP A 169 -8.23 11.61 -15.19
C TRP A 169 -7.21 10.51 -15.51
N ASP A 170 -6.11 10.86 -16.16
CA ASP A 170 -5.04 9.91 -16.49
C ASP A 170 -3.67 10.44 -16.04
N PRO A 171 -3.40 10.42 -14.72
CA PRO A 171 -2.20 11.06 -14.17
C PRO A 171 -0.91 10.35 -14.55
N ARG A 172 -0.97 9.03 -14.80
CA ARG A 172 0.23 8.22 -15.03
C ARG A 172 0.80 8.35 -16.43
N ASN A 173 -0.03 8.72 -17.41
CA ASN A 173 0.40 8.94 -18.80
C ASN A 173 0.76 10.37 -19.11
N GLU A 174 0.37 11.31 -18.25
CA GLU A 174 0.67 12.73 -18.44
C GLU A 174 2.05 13.10 -17.93
N LYS A 175 2.79 13.84 -18.76
CA LYS A 175 4.17 14.26 -18.47
C LYS A 175 4.28 15.66 -17.91
N ASP A 176 3.32 16.54 -18.25
CA ASP A 176 3.31 17.94 -17.80
C ASP A 176 2.58 18.05 -16.45
N PRO A 177 3.24 18.51 -15.37
CA PRO A 177 2.60 18.78 -14.10
C PRO A 177 1.41 19.74 -14.17
N SER A 178 1.34 20.61 -15.20
CA SER A 178 0.23 21.54 -15.41
C SER A 178 -1.12 20.86 -15.60
N TYR A 179 -1.14 19.69 -16.25
CA TYR A 179 -2.35 18.88 -16.38
C TYR A 179 -2.88 18.49 -14.99
N HIS A 180 -2.00 17.92 -14.15
CA HIS A 180 -2.36 17.48 -12.81
C HIS A 180 -2.85 18.64 -11.94
N GLU A 181 -2.12 19.75 -11.94
CA GLU A 181 -2.50 20.97 -11.22
C GLU A 181 -3.86 21.50 -11.68
N GLY A 182 -4.12 21.51 -12.99
CA GLY A 182 -5.37 21.99 -13.56
C GLY A 182 -6.58 21.15 -13.16
N VAL A 183 -6.45 19.81 -13.20
CA VAL A 183 -7.55 18.92 -12.82
C VAL A 183 -7.83 19.02 -11.33
N ILE A 184 -6.79 18.98 -10.47
CA ILE A 184 -6.95 19.11 -9.02
C ILE A 184 -7.56 20.47 -8.65
N ALA A 185 -7.06 21.56 -9.26
CA ALA A 185 -7.59 22.92 -9.06
C ALA A 185 -9.09 23.00 -9.41
N SER A 186 -9.48 22.36 -10.52
CA SER A 186 -10.89 22.31 -10.93
C SER A 186 -11.76 21.59 -9.90
N CYS A 187 -11.31 20.43 -9.37
CA CYS A 187 -12.02 19.71 -8.33
C CYS A 187 -12.15 20.53 -7.03
N LEU A 188 -11.09 21.23 -6.62
CA LEU A 188 -11.11 22.10 -5.44
C LEU A 188 -12.08 23.28 -5.62
N LYS A 189 -12.05 23.96 -6.77
CA LYS A 189 -12.95 25.09 -7.08
C LYS A 189 -14.40 24.64 -7.09
N GLU A 190 -14.69 23.51 -7.72
CA GLU A 190 -16.04 22.95 -7.79
C GLU A 190 -16.54 22.59 -6.39
N ALA A 191 -15.78 21.84 -5.60
CA ALA A 191 -16.15 21.47 -4.24
C ALA A 191 -16.35 22.71 -3.34
N SER A 192 -15.49 23.72 -3.46
CA SER A 192 -15.57 24.96 -2.68
C SER A 192 -16.83 25.79 -2.98
N SER A 193 -17.37 25.71 -4.22
CA SER A 193 -18.58 26.45 -4.62
C SER A 193 -19.86 26.04 -3.88
N PHE A 194 -19.85 24.87 -3.24
CA PHE A 194 -20.95 24.35 -2.42
C PHE A 194 -20.84 24.74 -0.94
N LEU A 195 -19.79 25.47 -0.56
CA LEU A 195 -19.54 25.87 0.82
C LEU A 195 -19.50 27.39 0.93
N PRO A 196 -20.02 27.99 2.02
CA PRO A 196 -19.93 29.43 2.24
C PRO A 196 -18.50 29.93 2.48
N LYS A 197 -17.62 29.06 2.93
CA LYS A 197 -16.17 29.23 3.14
C LYS A 197 -15.52 27.86 3.17
N VAL A 198 -14.19 27.80 3.18
CA VAL A 198 -13.46 26.54 3.38
C VAL A 198 -12.55 26.69 4.60
N ASP A 199 -12.82 25.90 5.63
CA ASP A 199 -12.06 25.91 6.89
C ASP A 199 -10.89 24.92 6.88
N PHE A 200 -10.95 23.87 6.03
CA PHE A 200 -9.90 22.87 5.92
C PHE A 200 -9.96 22.10 4.59
N VAL A 201 -8.79 21.70 4.09
CA VAL A 201 -8.65 20.79 2.94
C VAL A 201 -7.82 19.58 3.33
N GLY A 202 -8.38 18.37 3.17
CA GLY A 202 -7.65 17.12 3.28
C GLY A 202 -7.47 16.46 1.91
N VAL A 203 -6.31 15.89 1.67
CA VAL A 203 -6.00 15.20 0.40
C VAL A 203 -5.43 13.83 0.67
N SER A 204 -6.12 12.79 0.21
CA SER A 204 -5.62 11.44 0.10
C SER A 204 -4.95 11.25 -1.26
N THR A 205 -3.76 10.67 -1.28
CA THR A 205 -3.03 10.41 -2.53
C THR A 205 -2.14 9.18 -2.40
N SER A 206 -1.94 8.47 -3.50
CA SER A 206 -0.98 7.37 -3.51
C SER A 206 0.46 7.90 -3.51
N GLY A 207 1.36 7.13 -2.91
CA GLY A 207 2.76 7.50 -2.73
C GLY A 207 3.07 7.96 -1.30
N ILE A 208 4.30 8.40 -1.08
CA ILE A 208 4.77 8.80 0.24
C ILE A 208 4.60 10.30 0.39
N VAL A 209 3.89 10.70 1.43
CA VAL A 209 3.60 12.10 1.75
C VAL A 209 4.08 12.45 3.15
N GLU A 210 4.73 13.59 3.30
CA GLU A 210 5.15 14.12 4.59
C GLU A 210 5.15 15.65 4.58
N ARG A 211 4.64 16.26 5.67
CA ARG A 211 4.64 17.72 5.88
C ARG A 211 4.08 18.53 4.72
N GLY A 212 3.03 18.01 4.06
CA GLY A 212 2.40 18.66 2.91
C GLY A 212 3.15 18.49 1.59
N GLU A 213 4.21 17.70 1.55
CA GLU A 213 4.99 17.37 0.36
C GLU A 213 4.73 15.93 -0.11
N ILE A 214 4.86 15.72 -1.42
CA ILE A 214 4.86 14.38 -2.03
C ILE A 214 6.32 13.95 -2.20
N LEU A 215 6.81 13.10 -1.32
CA LEU A 215 8.20 12.61 -1.36
C LEU A 215 8.40 11.56 -2.45
N PHE A 216 7.42 10.67 -2.63
CA PHE A 216 7.45 9.63 -3.65
C PHE A 216 6.17 9.67 -4.49
N PRO A 217 6.22 10.28 -5.68
CA PRO A 217 5.03 10.63 -6.45
C PRO A 217 4.58 9.51 -7.39
N SER A 218 3.87 8.50 -6.89
CA SER A 218 3.40 7.33 -7.68
C SER A 218 2.45 7.71 -8.83
N LEU A 219 1.61 8.73 -8.65
CA LEU A 219 0.67 9.18 -9.69
C LEU A 219 1.34 10.01 -10.78
N PHE A 220 2.47 10.63 -10.49
CA PHE A 220 3.18 11.56 -11.36
C PHE A 220 4.44 10.91 -11.97
N ALA A 221 4.43 9.58 -12.12
CA ALA A 221 5.61 8.81 -12.52
C ALA A 221 6.16 9.18 -13.90
N SER A 222 5.30 9.67 -14.82
CA SER A 222 5.70 10.11 -16.17
C SER A 222 6.26 11.53 -16.24
N CYS A 223 6.12 12.34 -15.19
CA CYS A 223 6.77 13.63 -15.10
C CYS A 223 8.29 13.47 -15.03
N SER A 224 9.03 14.46 -15.53
CA SER A 224 10.48 14.46 -15.46
C SER A 224 10.98 14.36 -14.01
N GLU A 225 12.19 13.87 -13.80
CA GLU A 225 12.79 13.78 -12.46
C GLU A 225 12.87 15.17 -11.80
N GLY A 226 13.24 16.20 -12.58
CA GLY A 226 13.29 17.58 -12.10
C GLY A 226 11.92 18.07 -11.64
N ASP A 227 10.85 17.79 -12.41
CA ASP A 227 9.49 18.14 -12.02
C ASP A 227 9.04 17.38 -10.78
N ARG A 228 9.33 16.07 -10.69
CA ARG A 228 8.97 15.28 -9.51
C ARG A 228 9.63 15.81 -8.24
N LYS A 229 10.93 16.12 -8.29
CA LYS A 229 11.68 16.63 -7.13
C LYS A 229 11.36 18.09 -6.79
N GLY A 230 10.84 18.86 -7.75
CA GLY A 230 10.52 20.27 -7.59
C GLY A 230 9.01 20.54 -7.54
N ARG A 231 8.43 20.74 -8.71
CA ARG A 231 7.06 21.22 -8.89
C ARG A 231 5.99 20.28 -8.34
N VAL A 232 6.16 18.96 -8.55
CA VAL A 232 5.22 17.95 -8.06
C VAL A 232 5.35 17.80 -6.55
N ARG A 233 6.58 17.76 -6.02
CA ARG A 233 6.84 17.62 -4.60
C ARG A 233 6.10 18.69 -3.78
N THR A 234 6.10 19.93 -4.22
CA THR A 234 5.51 21.07 -3.53
C THR A 234 4.13 21.48 -4.06
N LEU A 235 3.49 20.62 -4.85
CA LEU A 235 2.24 20.92 -5.56
C LEU A 235 1.17 21.50 -4.64
N PHE A 236 0.85 20.83 -3.55
CA PHE A 236 -0.22 21.25 -2.64
C PHE A 236 0.17 22.48 -1.82
N ASN A 237 1.44 22.62 -1.45
CA ASN A 237 1.98 23.81 -0.76
C ASN A 237 1.87 25.09 -1.61
N ARG A 238 1.78 24.95 -2.93
CA ARG A 238 1.56 26.06 -3.88
C ARG A 238 0.10 26.22 -4.26
N LEU A 239 -0.56 25.11 -4.61
CA LEU A 239 -1.88 25.11 -5.20
C LEU A 239 -2.96 25.55 -4.22
N ILE A 240 -3.00 24.94 -3.02
CA ILE A 240 -4.05 25.23 -2.03
C ILE A 240 -4.01 26.67 -1.56
N PRO A 241 -2.87 27.25 -1.14
CA PRO A 241 -2.82 28.67 -0.77
C PRO A 241 -3.16 29.63 -1.91
N SER A 242 -2.90 29.25 -3.16
CA SER A 242 -3.24 30.09 -4.31
C SER A 242 -4.74 30.14 -4.63
N LEU A 243 -5.46 29.05 -4.34
CA LEU A 243 -6.90 28.91 -4.60
C LEU A 243 -7.75 29.29 -3.38
N LEU A 244 -7.28 28.95 -2.20
CA LEU A 244 -7.97 29.09 -0.91
C LEU A 244 -7.01 29.73 0.10
N PRO A 245 -6.75 31.05 -0.01
CA PRO A 245 -5.78 31.74 0.85
C PRO A 245 -6.13 31.59 2.34
N GLY A 246 -5.12 31.22 3.13
CA GLY A 246 -5.28 31.06 4.59
C GLY A 246 -5.96 29.76 5.02
N THR A 247 -6.42 28.92 4.09
CA THR A 247 -7.03 27.64 4.44
C THR A 247 -5.94 26.61 4.77
N PRO A 248 -5.95 26.01 5.96
CA PRO A 248 -5.05 24.93 6.34
C PRO A 248 -5.37 23.65 5.56
N PHE A 249 -4.33 22.84 5.31
CA PHE A 249 -4.51 21.57 4.61
C PHE A 249 -3.60 20.47 5.15
N ARG A 250 -3.98 19.22 4.90
CA ARG A 250 -3.16 18.05 5.25
C ARG A 250 -3.19 17.01 4.11
N LEU A 251 -2.04 16.39 3.87
CA LEU A 251 -1.95 15.23 3.00
C LEU A 251 -1.90 13.95 3.82
N ILE A 252 -2.47 12.88 3.26
CA ILE A 252 -2.41 11.53 3.81
C ILE A 252 -2.20 10.52 2.69
N ASN A 253 -1.48 9.44 2.96
CA ASN A 253 -1.41 8.31 2.03
C ASN A 253 -2.78 7.62 1.91
N ASP A 254 -3.10 7.09 0.73
CA ASP A 254 -4.39 6.42 0.46
C ASP A 254 -4.61 5.16 1.30
N GLY A 255 -3.55 4.41 1.62
CA GLY A 255 -3.59 3.28 2.55
C GLY A 255 -3.86 3.71 3.99
N ASP A 256 -3.21 4.78 4.45
CA ASP A 256 -3.44 5.36 5.78
C ASP A 256 -4.86 5.91 5.92
N ALA A 257 -5.37 6.60 4.89
CA ALA A 257 -6.77 7.05 4.85
C ALA A 257 -7.75 5.88 4.93
N SER A 258 -7.45 4.77 4.23
CA SER A 258 -8.25 3.54 4.29
C SER A 258 -8.29 2.95 5.70
N SER A 259 -7.13 2.89 6.37
CA SER A 259 -7.00 2.33 7.71
C SER A 259 -7.74 3.16 8.77
N LEU A 260 -7.57 4.47 8.73
CA LEU A 260 -8.33 5.40 9.58
C LEU A 260 -9.83 5.27 9.35
N GLY A 261 -10.24 5.18 8.08
CA GLY A 261 -11.64 4.98 7.73
C GLY A 261 -12.22 3.69 8.27
N GLY A 262 -11.47 2.59 8.19
CA GLY A 262 -11.84 1.31 8.78
C GLY A 262 -11.96 1.37 10.29
N ALA A 263 -10.99 2.00 10.96
CA ALA A 263 -10.99 2.18 12.41
C ALA A 263 -12.21 2.98 12.89
N LEU A 264 -12.52 4.08 12.20
CA LEU A 264 -13.69 4.93 12.48
C LEU A 264 -15.02 4.19 12.24
N LEU A 265 -15.18 3.59 11.08
CA LEU A 265 -16.44 2.98 10.64
C LEU A 265 -16.85 1.80 11.52
N HIS A 266 -15.90 1.04 11.99
CA HIS A 266 -16.14 -0.20 12.73
C HIS A 266 -15.77 -0.11 14.21
N HIS A 267 -15.31 1.07 14.70
CA HIS A 267 -14.83 1.23 16.07
C HIS A 267 -13.80 0.16 16.46
N LYS A 268 -12.88 -0.14 15.52
CA LYS A 268 -11.84 -1.15 15.67
C LYS A 268 -10.48 -0.49 15.80
N ASP A 269 -9.65 -1.11 16.61
CA ASP A 269 -8.25 -0.76 16.78
C ASP A 269 -7.34 -1.92 16.33
N SER A 270 -6.02 -1.71 16.37
CA SER A 270 -5.03 -2.71 15.91
C SER A 270 -5.39 -3.24 14.51
N LEU A 271 -5.48 -2.31 13.56
CA LEU A 271 -6.07 -2.52 12.25
C LEU A 271 -5.06 -2.32 11.14
N LEU A 272 -4.95 -3.34 10.26
CA LEU A 272 -4.32 -3.23 8.96
C LEU A 272 -5.38 -2.94 7.90
N GLY A 273 -5.32 -1.78 7.27
CA GLY A 273 -6.16 -1.44 6.11
C GLY A 273 -5.47 -1.84 4.81
N LEU A 274 -6.20 -2.51 3.92
CA LEU A 274 -5.72 -2.92 2.61
C LEU A 274 -6.70 -2.43 1.54
N SER A 275 -6.23 -1.62 0.62
CA SER A 275 -7.00 -1.17 -0.55
C SER A 275 -6.57 -1.94 -1.79
N LEU A 276 -7.45 -2.83 -2.28
CA LEU A 276 -7.24 -3.72 -3.42
C LEU A 276 -7.75 -3.05 -4.70
N GLY A 277 -6.88 -2.28 -5.35
CA GLY A 277 -7.17 -1.53 -6.56
C GLY A 277 -6.27 -1.93 -7.73
N THR A 278 -5.87 -0.97 -8.56
CA THR A 278 -4.86 -1.16 -9.63
C THR A 278 -3.55 -1.70 -9.05
N SER A 279 -3.22 -1.27 -7.84
CA SER A 279 -2.16 -1.81 -6.98
C SER A 279 -2.73 -2.10 -5.60
N LEU A 280 -1.89 -2.52 -4.66
CA LEU A 280 -2.20 -2.67 -3.24
C LEU A 280 -1.71 -1.42 -2.50
N ALA A 281 -2.58 -0.75 -1.76
CA ALA A 281 -2.19 0.25 -0.77
C ALA A 281 -2.50 -0.28 0.64
N ALA A 282 -1.69 0.11 1.60
CA ALA A 282 -1.83 -0.34 2.98
C ALA A 282 -1.61 0.79 3.97
N GLY A 283 -2.21 0.67 5.16
CA GLY A 283 -1.97 1.55 6.30
C GLY A 283 -2.17 0.78 7.59
N TYR A 284 -1.62 1.30 8.68
CA TYR A 284 -1.65 0.62 9.97
C TYR A 284 -2.03 1.57 11.10
N VAL A 285 -3.11 1.22 11.81
CA VAL A 285 -3.63 1.95 12.97
C VAL A 285 -3.54 1.06 14.21
N LYS A 286 -2.99 1.58 15.29
CA LYS A 286 -2.99 0.93 16.60
C LYS A 286 -3.12 1.99 17.70
N GLU A 287 -3.90 1.70 18.73
CA GLU A 287 -4.16 2.64 19.85
C GLU A 287 -4.71 4.00 19.39
N GLY A 288 -5.58 3.97 18.35
CA GLY A 288 -6.16 5.16 17.75
C GLY A 288 -5.16 6.05 16.99
N ARG A 289 -3.95 5.56 16.74
CA ARG A 289 -2.85 6.30 16.09
C ARG A 289 -2.42 5.67 14.79
N LEU A 290 -2.09 6.48 13.79
CA LEU A 290 -1.36 6.03 12.61
C LEU A 290 0.11 5.80 12.97
N TYR A 291 0.61 4.65 12.61
CA TYR A 291 2.03 4.37 12.76
C TYR A 291 2.80 4.88 11.54
N PRO A 292 3.92 5.61 11.76
CA PRO A 292 4.68 6.24 10.69
C PRO A 292 5.57 5.23 9.96
N TYR A 293 5.01 4.06 9.65
CA TYR A 293 5.63 3.08 8.79
C TYR A 293 5.54 3.51 7.33
N LEU A 294 6.36 2.92 6.48
CA LEU A 294 6.28 3.15 5.04
C LEU A 294 4.97 2.59 4.45
N ASN A 295 4.47 1.50 5.03
CA ASN A 295 3.23 0.81 4.66
C ASN A 295 3.14 0.38 3.18
N GLU A 296 4.28 0.25 2.49
CA GLU A 296 4.35 -0.14 1.08
C GLU A 296 4.31 -1.67 0.89
N LEU A 297 3.29 -2.31 1.49
CA LEU A 297 3.11 -3.76 1.48
C LEU A 297 2.98 -4.33 0.07
N SER A 298 2.64 -3.50 -0.90
CA SER A 298 2.60 -3.87 -2.33
C SER A 298 3.91 -4.44 -2.86
N LYS A 299 5.05 -4.09 -2.26
CA LYS A 299 6.41 -4.54 -2.62
C LYS A 299 6.89 -5.75 -1.80
N VAL A 300 6.13 -6.17 -0.79
CA VAL A 300 6.49 -7.34 0.02
C VAL A 300 6.25 -8.62 -0.77
N SER A 301 7.20 -9.56 -0.72
CA SER A 301 7.09 -10.85 -1.40
C SER A 301 6.08 -11.76 -0.70
N VAL A 302 5.01 -12.13 -1.39
CA VAL A 302 3.93 -13.02 -0.91
C VAL A 302 3.84 -14.34 -1.68
N ASN A 303 4.57 -14.45 -2.80
CA ASN A 303 4.69 -15.70 -3.55
C ASN A 303 6.16 -16.09 -3.66
N LEU A 304 6.55 -17.21 -3.05
CA LEU A 304 7.92 -17.72 -3.02
C LEU A 304 8.25 -18.66 -4.19
N SER A 305 7.36 -18.83 -5.15
CA SER A 305 7.61 -19.67 -6.32
C SER A 305 8.85 -19.18 -7.10
N PRO A 306 9.73 -20.08 -7.56
CA PRO A 306 10.82 -19.70 -8.48
C PRO A 306 10.34 -19.01 -9.76
N LYS A 307 9.08 -19.24 -10.17
CA LYS A 307 8.44 -18.65 -11.35
C LYS A 307 7.58 -17.44 -11.01
N ALA A 308 7.57 -16.96 -9.74
CA ALA A 308 6.76 -15.84 -9.32
C ALA A 308 7.06 -14.57 -10.14
N ARG A 309 5.99 -13.83 -10.49
CA ARG A 309 6.10 -12.55 -11.19
C ARG A 309 6.85 -11.54 -10.32
N SER A 310 7.63 -10.69 -10.96
CA SER A 310 8.42 -9.66 -10.29
C SER A 310 7.77 -8.28 -10.45
N HIS A 311 7.91 -7.46 -9.42
CA HIS A 311 7.53 -6.05 -9.49
C HIS A 311 8.32 -5.34 -10.61
N TYR A 312 7.63 -4.64 -11.48
CA TYR A 312 8.21 -4.08 -12.71
C TYR A 312 9.38 -3.10 -12.47
N LYS A 313 9.35 -2.32 -11.38
CA LYS A 313 10.37 -1.30 -11.06
C LYS A 313 11.47 -1.85 -10.15
N TYR A 314 11.09 -2.54 -9.08
CA TYR A 314 12.05 -2.96 -8.04
C TYR A 314 12.53 -4.39 -8.20
N LEU A 315 12.03 -5.10 -9.22
CA LEU A 315 12.35 -6.48 -9.56
C LEU A 315 12.03 -7.52 -8.46
N ILE A 316 11.42 -7.09 -7.36
CA ILE A 316 11.08 -7.96 -6.23
C ILE A 316 10.15 -9.08 -6.70
N LYS A 317 10.68 -10.30 -6.62
CA LYS A 317 9.97 -11.50 -7.02
C LYS A 317 8.83 -11.81 -6.04
N GLY A 318 7.66 -12.14 -6.59
CA GLY A 318 6.49 -12.50 -5.78
C GLY A 318 5.84 -11.34 -5.05
N SER A 319 6.10 -10.09 -5.47
CA SER A 319 5.57 -8.90 -4.78
C SER A 319 4.05 -8.90 -4.69
N ALA A 320 3.50 -8.43 -3.57
CA ALA A 320 2.07 -8.46 -3.31
C ALA A 320 1.24 -7.71 -4.37
N SER A 321 1.78 -6.66 -5.00
CA SER A 321 1.09 -5.96 -6.09
C SER A 321 0.78 -6.84 -7.30
N GLU A 322 1.58 -7.88 -7.55
CA GLU A 322 1.39 -8.80 -8.65
C GLU A 322 0.31 -9.86 -8.38
N TYR A 323 -0.08 -10.06 -7.12
CA TYR A 323 -0.99 -11.11 -6.67
C TYR A 323 -2.23 -10.57 -5.95
N LEU A 324 -2.12 -9.49 -5.18
CA LEU A 324 -3.18 -8.91 -4.35
C LEU A 324 -3.66 -7.57 -4.92
N SER A 325 -3.98 -7.54 -6.20
CA SER A 325 -4.45 -6.37 -6.92
C SER A 325 -5.45 -6.76 -8.01
N GLN A 326 -6.00 -5.77 -8.70
CA GLN A 326 -6.82 -5.98 -9.89
C GLN A 326 -6.10 -6.84 -10.95
N LYS A 327 -4.80 -6.54 -11.21
CA LYS A 327 -3.97 -7.35 -12.12
C LYS A 327 -3.84 -8.79 -11.61
N GLY A 328 -3.56 -8.95 -10.31
CA GLY A 328 -3.42 -10.28 -9.70
C GLY A 328 -4.68 -11.13 -9.83
N LEU A 329 -5.85 -10.55 -9.58
CA LEU A 329 -7.14 -11.23 -9.73
C LEU A 329 -7.41 -11.63 -11.19
N LEU A 330 -7.14 -10.75 -12.15
CA LEU A 330 -7.35 -11.03 -13.57
C LEU A 330 -6.38 -12.10 -14.09
N CYS A 331 -5.11 -12.08 -13.66
CA CYS A 331 -4.17 -13.15 -13.96
C CYS A 331 -4.62 -14.50 -13.38
N LEU A 332 -5.20 -14.49 -12.19
CA LEU A 332 -5.77 -15.70 -11.59
C LEU A 332 -6.97 -16.21 -12.40
N ALA A 333 -7.86 -15.32 -12.86
CA ALA A 333 -8.97 -15.69 -13.74
C ALA A 333 -8.49 -16.32 -15.06
N GLU A 334 -7.47 -15.74 -15.69
CA GLU A 334 -6.84 -16.30 -16.90
C GLU A 334 -6.24 -17.70 -16.65
N SER A 335 -5.61 -17.93 -15.48
CA SER A 335 -5.10 -19.25 -15.13
C SER A 335 -6.19 -20.31 -14.93
N HIS A 336 -7.42 -19.88 -14.65
CA HIS A 336 -8.63 -20.71 -14.61
C HIS A 336 -9.36 -20.80 -15.97
N GLY A 337 -8.75 -20.30 -17.04
CA GLY A 337 -9.33 -20.35 -18.39
C GLY A 337 -10.42 -19.31 -18.65
N ILE A 338 -10.55 -18.28 -17.79
CA ILE A 338 -11.50 -17.19 -17.96
C ILE A 338 -10.80 -16.05 -18.71
N GLU A 339 -11.04 -15.97 -20.01
CA GLU A 339 -10.47 -14.93 -20.87
C GLU A 339 -11.44 -13.75 -20.97
N LEU A 340 -10.92 -12.54 -20.75
CA LEU A 340 -11.69 -11.29 -20.76
C LEU A 340 -10.96 -10.27 -21.64
N GLU A 341 -11.69 -9.56 -22.48
CA GLU A 341 -11.16 -8.54 -23.38
C GLU A 341 -11.27 -7.14 -22.78
N GLY A 342 -10.43 -6.22 -23.27
CA GLY A 342 -10.43 -4.82 -22.89
C GLY A 342 -9.30 -4.42 -21.92
N SER A 343 -9.37 -3.18 -21.46
CA SER A 343 -8.46 -2.63 -20.46
C SER A 343 -8.65 -3.31 -19.09
N LEU A 344 -7.68 -3.17 -18.19
CA LEU A 344 -7.78 -3.74 -16.84
C LEU A 344 -9.09 -3.39 -16.12
N PRO A 345 -9.55 -2.11 -16.10
CA PRO A 345 -10.83 -1.77 -15.47
C PRO A 345 -12.05 -2.43 -16.14
N GLU A 346 -12.07 -2.52 -17.48
CA GLU A 346 -13.16 -3.16 -18.23
C GLU A 346 -13.22 -4.67 -17.96
N ARG A 347 -12.07 -5.32 -17.95
CA ARG A 347 -11.93 -6.76 -17.62
C ARG A 347 -12.37 -7.04 -16.19
N LEU A 348 -12.00 -6.19 -15.21
CA LEU A 348 -12.47 -6.35 -13.85
C LEU A 348 -14.00 -6.20 -13.77
N LEU A 349 -14.58 -5.21 -14.46
CA LEU A 349 -16.03 -5.01 -14.48
C LEU A 349 -16.75 -6.22 -15.11
N ALA A 350 -16.19 -6.79 -16.18
CA ALA A 350 -16.74 -8.00 -16.80
C ALA A 350 -16.68 -9.20 -15.84
N LEU A 351 -15.54 -9.40 -15.16
CA LEU A 351 -15.40 -10.46 -14.16
C LEU A 351 -16.38 -10.30 -12.99
N GLN A 352 -16.58 -9.06 -12.52
CA GLN A 352 -17.56 -8.76 -11.47
C GLN A 352 -18.99 -9.07 -11.90
N LYS A 353 -19.38 -8.72 -13.13
CA LYS A 353 -20.72 -9.07 -13.67
C LYS A 353 -20.94 -10.59 -13.72
N LEU A 354 -19.93 -11.36 -14.10
CA LEU A 354 -20.01 -12.82 -14.06
C LEU A 354 -20.12 -13.33 -12.62
N ALA A 355 -19.39 -12.78 -11.67
CA ALA A 355 -19.52 -13.13 -10.26
C ALA A 355 -20.91 -12.80 -9.70
N ASP A 356 -21.46 -11.63 -10.06
CA ASP A 356 -22.81 -11.20 -9.64
C ASP A 356 -23.91 -12.09 -10.24
N SER A 357 -23.70 -12.66 -11.44
CA SER A 357 -24.56 -13.69 -12.04
C SER A 357 -24.37 -15.08 -11.41
N LYS A 358 -23.51 -15.21 -10.41
CA LYS A 358 -23.19 -16.44 -9.68
C LYS A 358 -22.54 -17.52 -10.54
N ASP A 359 -21.71 -17.13 -11.51
CA ASP A 359 -20.87 -18.07 -12.24
C ASP A 359 -19.93 -18.79 -11.26
N ILE A 360 -20.01 -20.12 -11.21
CA ILE A 360 -19.32 -20.95 -10.22
C ILE A 360 -17.80 -20.88 -10.44
N GLY A 361 -17.34 -20.95 -11.69
CA GLY A 361 -15.91 -20.89 -12.03
C GLY A 361 -15.31 -19.55 -11.64
N VAL A 362 -16.03 -18.45 -11.90
CA VAL A 362 -15.62 -17.12 -11.51
C VAL A 362 -15.58 -16.97 -9.99
N LEU A 363 -16.59 -17.44 -9.26
CA LEU A 363 -16.61 -17.39 -7.79
C LEU A 363 -15.43 -18.18 -7.18
N GLN A 364 -15.05 -19.33 -7.76
CA GLN A 364 -13.85 -20.09 -7.34
C GLN A 364 -12.56 -19.27 -7.47
N VAL A 365 -12.43 -18.45 -8.53
CA VAL A 365 -11.30 -17.53 -8.68
C VAL A 365 -11.24 -16.54 -7.52
N TYR A 366 -12.37 -15.91 -7.16
CA TYR A 366 -12.45 -14.99 -6.04
C TYR A 366 -12.17 -15.67 -4.69
N GLU A 367 -12.64 -16.90 -4.50
CA GLU A 367 -12.35 -17.68 -3.30
C GLU A 367 -10.86 -18.03 -3.18
N GLU A 368 -10.21 -18.40 -4.29
CA GLU A 368 -8.77 -18.65 -4.29
C GLU A 368 -8.00 -17.37 -4.00
N PHE A 369 -8.39 -16.24 -4.61
CA PHE A 369 -7.81 -14.94 -4.28
C PHE A 369 -7.93 -14.64 -2.79
N GLY A 370 -9.08 -14.92 -2.17
CA GLY A 370 -9.30 -14.76 -0.73
C GLY A 370 -8.36 -15.61 0.12
N ARG A 371 -8.10 -16.87 -0.26
CA ARG A 371 -7.11 -17.73 0.42
C ARG A 371 -5.70 -17.17 0.32
N ARG A 372 -5.27 -16.71 -0.88
CA ARG A 372 -3.96 -16.08 -1.09
C ARG A 372 -3.80 -14.80 -0.27
N LEU A 373 -4.85 -13.98 -0.20
CA LEU A 373 -4.92 -12.79 0.64
C LEU A 373 -4.73 -13.15 2.12
N ALA A 374 -5.46 -14.14 2.62
CA ALA A 374 -5.36 -14.59 4.00
C ALA A 374 -3.95 -15.07 4.36
N ASP A 375 -3.35 -15.91 3.53
CA ASP A 375 -1.99 -16.40 3.72
C ASP A 375 -0.98 -15.25 3.76
N SER A 376 -1.16 -14.24 2.88
CA SER A 376 -0.32 -13.05 2.86
C SER A 376 -0.48 -12.19 4.11
N VAL A 377 -1.71 -12.03 4.60
CA VAL A 377 -2.02 -11.31 5.84
C VAL A 377 -1.42 -12.00 7.07
N ILE A 378 -1.47 -13.33 7.13
CA ILE A 378 -0.78 -14.07 8.19
C ILE A 378 0.73 -13.81 8.13
N TYR A 379 1.33 -13.75 6.95
CA TYR A 379 2.74 -13.39 6.81
C TYR A 379 3.02 -11.96 7.28
N PHE A 380 2.17 -10.98 6.93
CA PHE A 380 2.32 -9.59 7.40
C PHE A 380 2.21 -9.49 8.94
N SER A 381 1.39 -10.34 9.57
CA SER A 381 1.24 -10.36 11.03
C SER A 381 2.48 -10.85 11.79
N ALA A 382 3.47 -11.41 11.09
CA ALA A 382 4.78 -11.71 11.68
C ALA A 382 5.61 -10.43 11.96
N PHE A 383 5.31 -9.34 11.27
CA PHE A 383 6.02 -8.05 11.38
C PHE A 383 5.19 -6.99 12.11
N LEU A 384 3.89 -6.93 11.83
CA LEU A 384 2.97 -5.91 12.35
C LEU A 384 1.96 -6.54 13.29
N ASP A 385 1.77 -5.92 14.45
CA ASP A 385 0.86 -6.40 15.51
C ASP A 385 -0.54 -5.85 15.30
N PHE A 386 -1.37 -6.56 14.52
CA PHE A 386 -2.78 -6.24 14.28
C PHE A 386 -3.67 -7.46 14.51
N SER A 387 -4.92 -7.20 14.85
CA SER A 387 -5.97 -8.21 15.02
C SER A 387 -7.13 -8.05 14.04
N ASN A 388 -7.19 -6.92 13.35
CA ASN A 388 -8.26 -6.57 12.43
C ASN A 388 -7.68 -6.22 11.05
N VAL A 389 -8.37 -6.65 9.99
CA VAL A 389 -8.00 -6.37 8.60
C VAL A 389 -9.19 -5.77 7.87
N PHE A 390 -9.04 -4.53 7.44
CA PHE A 390 -10.07 -3.81 6.70
C PHE A 390 -9.79 -3.83 5.20
N LEU A 391 -10.72 -4.35 4.43
CA LEU A 391 -10.58 -4.54 2.99
C LEU A 391 -11.41 -3.53 2.22
N LEU A 392 -10.74 -2.80 1.32
CA LEU A 392 -11.34 -1.83 0.42
C LEU A 392 -10.90 -2.05 -1.04
N GLY A 393 -11.37 -1.19 -1.92
CA GLY A 393 -10.98 -1.15 -3.33
C GLY A 393 -11.94 -1.89 -4.25
N ARG A 394 -11.77 -1.65 -5.56
CA ARG A 394 -12.69 -2.17 -6.59
C ARG A 394 -12.76 -3.69 -6.65
N VAL A 395 -11.67 -4.38 -6.30
CA VAL A 395 -11.63 -5.85 -6.24
C VAL A 395 -12.66 -6.41 -5.23
N MET A 396 -12.97 -5.63 -4.20
CA MET A 396 -13.90 -6.02 -3.11
C MET A 396 -15.38 -5.75 -3.41
N SER A 397 -15.72 -5.32 -4.61
CA SER A 397 -17.12 -5.00 -4.97
C SER A 397 -17.94 -6.24 -5.33
N GLY A 398 -19.27 -6.19 -5.08
CA GLY A 398 -20.24 -7.21 -5.49
C GLY A 398 -20.03 -8.59 -4.86
N LYS A 399 -20.58 -9.61 -5.48
CA LYS A 399 -20.51 -11.02 -5.04
C LYS A 399 -19.08 -11.56 -4.99
N GLY A 400 -18.22 -11.11 -5.89
CA GLY A 400 -16.80 -11.46 -5.87
C GLY A 400 -16.12 -11.01 -4.57
N GLY A 401 -16.37 -9.76 -4.14
CA GLY A 401 -15.84 -9.25 -2.87
C GLY A 401 -16.37 -9.99 -1.64
N GLU A 402 -17.64 -10.39 -1.66
CA GLU A 402 -18.23 -11.26 -0.61
C GLU A 402 -17.52 -12.62 -0.57
N ALA A 403 -17.23 -13.23 -1.72
CA ALA A 403 -16.52 -14.50 -1.82
C ALA A 403 -15.09 -14.40 -1.29
N ILE A 404 -14.35 -13.32 -1.63
CA ILE A 404 -13.02 -13.04 -1.06
C ILE A 404 -13.10 -12.99 0.47
N LEU A 405 -14.01 -12.17 1.01
CA LEU A 405 -14.14 -11.96 2.45
C LEU A 405 -14.43 -13.28 3.18
N LYS A 406 -15.38 -14.06 2.67
CA LYS A 406 -15.76 -15.36 3.23
C LYS A 406 -14.58 -16.34 3.20
N SER A 407 -13.93 -16.47 2.06
CA SER A 407 -12.83 -17.43 1.88
C SER A 407 -11.60 -17.03 2.71
N ALA A 408 -11.29 -15.73 2.81
CA ALA A 408 -10.22 -15.26 3.67
C ALA A 408 -10.49 -15.53 5.15
N SER A 409 -11.72 -15.30 5.62
CA SER A 409 -12.13 -15.61 7.01
C SER A 409 -12.05 -17.12 7.30
N SER A 410 -12.58 -17.97 6.42
CA SER A 410 -12.47 -19.44 6.58
C SER A 410 -11.00 -19.88 6.61
N ARG A 411 -10.14 -19.28 5.81
CA ARG A 411 -8.70 -19.61 5.80
C ARG A 411 -8.02 -19.26 7.12
N MET A 412 -8.42 -18.14 7.78
CA MET A 412 -7.93 -17.80 9.12
C MET A 412 -8.31 -18.83 10.17
N GLU A 413 -9.57 -19.31 10.13
CA GLU A 413 -10.05 -20.38 11.01
C GLU A 413 -9.27 -21.67 10.79
N GLU A 414 -9.06 -22.10 9.54
CA GLU A 414 -8.24 -23.26 9.18
C GLU A 414 -6.81 -23.17 9.73
N LYS A 415 -6.26 -21.96 9.76
CA LYS A 415 -4.89 -21.70 10.26
C LYS A 415 -4.83 -21.41 11.76
N GLY A 416 -5.95 -21.45 12.47
CA GLY A 416 -6.02 -21.15 13.90
C GLY A 416 -5.55 -19.72 14.24
N LYS A 417 -5.82 -18.75 13.35
CA LYS A 417 -5.44 -17.33 13.52
C LYS A 417 -6.64 -16.50 13.92
N GLY A 418 -6.51 -15.71 14.98
CA GLY A 418 -7.56 -14.82 15.49
C GLY A 418 -7.70 -13.49 14.74
N LEU A 419 -7.30 -13.42 13.48
CA LEU A 419 -7.40 -12.19 12.68
C LEU A 419 -8.79 -12.07 12.03
N ALA A 420 -9.46 -10.94 12.23
CA ALA A 420 -10.80 -10.69 11.70
C ALA A 420 -10.76 -9.83 10.44
N PHE A 421 -11.44 -10.29 9.37
CA PHE A 421 -11.63 -9.52 8.14
C PHE A 421 -12.98 -8.81 8.13
N PHE A 422 -13.00 -7.59 7.62
CA PHE A 422 -14.22 -6.84 7.36
C PHE A 422 -14.03 -5.85 6.21
N THR A 423 -15.14 -5.33 5.72
CA THR A 423 -15.20 -4.36 4.61
C THR A 423 -16.30 -3.36 4.86
N ALA A 424 -16.37 -2.33 4.05
CA ALA A 424 -17.41 -1.30 4.13
C ALA A 424 -18.54 -1.53 3.13
N GLY A 425 -19.65 -0.81 3.30
CA GLY A 425 -20.68 -0.69 2.27
C GLY A 425 -20.19 0.05 1.03
N GLU A 426 -20.84 -0.14 -0.12
CA GLU A 426 -20.39 0.36 -1.44
C GLU A 426 -20.11 1.88 -1.47
N ARG A 427 -20.91 2.68 -0.79
CA ARG A 427 -20.69 4.13 -0.71
C ARG A 427 -19.33 4.49 -0.08
N PHE A 428 -18.95 3.81 1.00
CA PHE A 428 -17.67 4.03 1.67
C PHE A 428 -16.51 3.45 0.85
N LYS A 429 -16.69 2.32 0.19
CA LYS A 429 -15.67 1.77 -0.72
C LYS A 429 -15.33 2.75 -1.85
N ARG A 430 -16.30 3.57 -2.24
CA ARG A 430 -16.13 4.55 -3.33
C ARG A 430 -15.60 5.89 -2.84
N LEU A 431 -16.11 6.46 -1.76
CA LEU A 431 -15.83 7.83 -1.32
C LEU A 431 -15.08 7.90 0.03
N GLY A 432 -14.81 6.77 0.67
CA GLY A 432 -14.31 6.71 2.03
C GLY A 432 -12.98 7.42 2.25
N GLN A 433 -12.04 7.28 1.32
CA GLN A 433 -10.72 7.93 1.42
C GLN A 433 -10.84 9.46 1.34
N ALA A 434 -11.66 9.99 0.41
CA ALA A 434 -11.95 11.43 0.34
C ALA A 434 -12.69 11.92 1.60
N TYR A 435 -13.65 11.12 2.12
CA TYR A 435 -14.35 11.45 3.36
C TYR A 435 -13.39 11.51 4.55
N VAL A 436 -12.56 10.50 4.73
CA VAL A 436 -11.55 10.48 5.81
C VAL A 436 -10.57 11.65 5.67
N ALA A 437 -10.11 11.93 4.45
CA ALA A 437 -9.24 13.08 4.19
C ALA A 437 -9.92 14.39 4.64
N SER A 438 -11.21 14.58 4.35
CA SER A 438 -11.94 15.78 4.78
C SER A 438 -12.03 15.94 6.30
N LEU A 439 -11.99 14.84 7.06
CA LEU A 439 -12.05 14.86 8.52
C LEU A 439 -10.70 15.13 9.20
N LEU A 440 -9.58 15.04 8.49
CA LEU A 440 -8.25 15.32 9.08
C LEU A 440 -8.24 16.71 9.73
N SER A 441 -7.48 16.85 10.81
CA SER A 441 -7.35 18.13 11.52
C SER A 441 -5.92 18.29 12.02
N PHE A 442 -5.52 19.51 12.37
CA PHE A 442 -4.30 19.76 13.12
C PHE A 442 -4.61 19.55 14.61
N ASP A 443 -3.65 19.00 15.33
CA ASP A 443 -3.70 18.87 16.79
C ASP A 443 -3.53 20.24 17.43
#